data_5b8fa585f4e6a0c91135fee658e92b4b
#
_entry.id   5b8fa585f4e6a0c91135fee658e92b4b
#
_cell.length_a   1.000
_cell.length_b   1.000
_cell.length_c   1.000
_cell.angle_alpha   90.00
_cell.angle_beta   90.00
_cell.angle_gamma   90.00
#
_symmetry.space_group_name_H-M   'P 1'
#
loop_
_entity.id
_entity.type
_entity.pdbx_description
1 polymer ?
#
loop_
_entity_poly.entity_id
_entity_poly.type
_entity_poly.pdbx_seq_one_letter_code
_entity_poly.pdbx_strand_id
1 'polypeptide(L)'
;MKDFFNLIRWKSLLLCLIALIVVRFFLIKPFYLNFVGDIVSPISNLEYFVFCLSVLLIVVASILINEYFDQDIDKINRAEKDLYIDRIIYEKRVLSLFYILSIIAVLIAYVIGYLNGFLHLGSLMIVFVFMSYFYSLKYKRIFLVGNVVVAILYSMIVF
;
A
#
# COMPACT_ATOMS: atom_id res chain seq x y z
N MET A 1 -9.12 19.75 -6.41
CA MET A 1 -8.80 18.44 -6.99
C MET A 1 -7.30 18.21 -7.20
N LYS A 2 -6.54 19.12 -7.83
CA LYS A 2 -5.07 18.95 -8.03
C LYS A 2 -4.32 18.65 -6.75
N ASP A 3 -4.76 19.19 -5.70
CA ASP A 3 -4.14 19.17 -4.39
C ASP A 3 -4.35 17.83 -3.67
N PHE A 4 -5.53 17.23 -3.82
CA PHE A 4 -5.82 15.88 -3.33
C PHE A 4 -4.95 14.83 -4.05
N PHE A 5 -4.76 14.96 -5.35
CA PHE A 5 -3.87 14.08 -6.12
C PHE A 5 -2.40 14.23 -5.71
N ASN A 6 -1.97 15.45 -5.37
CA ASN A 6 -0.62 15.68 -4.86
C ASN A 6 -0.41 15.08 -3.46
N LEU A 7 -1.42 15.15 -2.58
CA LEU A 7 -1.40 14.55 -1.25
C LEU A 7 -1.23 13.02 -1.34
N ILE A 8 -1.98 12.36 -2.23
CA ILE A 8 -1.94 10.90 -2.41
C ILE A 8 -0.68 10.44 -3.17
N ARG A 9 0.19 11.35 -3.61
CA ARG A 9 1.40 11.02 -4.38
C ARG A 9 1.07 10.14 -5.60
N TRP A 10 0.10 10.56 -6.42
CA TRP A 10 -0.42 9.78 -7.55
C TRP A 10 0.65 9.14 -8.45
N LYS A 11 1.83 9.79 -8.61
CA LYS A 11 2.97 9.24 -9.35
C LYS A 11 3.50 7.95 -8.70
N SER A 12 3.56 7.89 -7.38
CA SER A 12 3.98 6.69 -6.64
C SER A 12 2.96 5.56 -6.77
N LEU A 13 1.67 5.88 -6.78
CA LEU A 13 0.61 4.88 -7.02
C LEU A 13 0.68 4.32 -8.44
N LEU A 14 0.93 5.17 -9.42
CA LEU A 14 1.09 4.75 -10.81
C LEU A 14 2.31 3.84 -10.99
N LEU A 15 3.44 4.17 -10.37
CA LEU A 15 4.62 3.31 -10.35
C LEU A 15 4.34 1.96 -9.68
N CYS A 16 3.62 1.97 -8.55
CA CYS A 16 3.20 0.74 -7.88
C CYS A 16 2.33 -0.14 -8.80
N LEU A 17 1.34 0.45 -9.47
CA LEU A 17 0.48 -0.26 -10.41
C LEU A 17 1.27 -0.87 -11.58
N ILE A 18 2.19 -0.10 -12.17
CA ILE A 18 3.06 -0.58 -13.24
C ILE A 18 3.92 -1.76 -12.75
N ALA A 19 4.51 -1.65 -11.54
CA ALA A 19 5.31 -2.72 -10.96
C ALA A 19 4.47 -4.01 -10.79
N LEU A 20 3.25 -3.92 -10.26
CA LEU A 20 2.34 -5.07 -10.13
C LEU A 20 2.01 -5.72 -11.49
N ILE A 21 1.74 -4.91 -12.52
CA ILE A 21 1.48 -5.40 -13.87
C ILE A 21 2.73 -6.13 -14.43
N VAL A 22 3.91 -5.52 -14.29
CA VAL A 22 5.17 -6.13 -14.74
C VAL A 22 5.41 -7.46 -14.02
N VAL A 23 5.24 -7.52 -12.71
CA VAL A 23 5.38 -8.76 -11.94
C VAL A 23 4.43 -9.84 -12.45
N ARG A 24 3.18 -9.52 -12.70
CA ARG A 24 2.19 -10.47 -13.21
C ARG A 24 2.59 -11.06 -14.55
N PHE A 25 2.94 -10.20 -15.52
CA PHE A 25 3.15 -10.63 -16.90
C PHE A 25 4.57 -11.14 -17.18
N PHE A 26 5.57 -10.64 -16.46
CA PHE A 26 6.97 -10.97 -16.73
C PHE A 26 7.60 -11.92 -15.72
N LEU A 27 7.02 -12.06 -14.51
CA LEU A 27 7.52 -12.98 -13.49
C LEU A 27 6.54 -14.14 -13.26
N ILE A 28 5.32 -13.85 -12.83
CA ILE A 28 4.38 -14.88 -12.39
C ILE A 28 3.96 -15.76 -13.58
N LYS A 29 3.44 -15.17 -14.66
CA LYS A 29 3.00 -15.96 -15.84
C LYS A 29 4.10 -16.82 -16.46
N PRO A 30 5.30 -16.30 -16.78
CA PRO A 30 6.37 -17.12 -17.34
C PRO A 30 6.85 -18.20 -16.36
N PHE A 31 6.87 -17.92 -15.07
CA PHE A 31 7.25 -18.92 -14.06
C PHE A 31 6.28 -20.11 -14.09
N TYR A 32 4.98 -19.87 -14.08
CA TYR A 32 3.99 -20.96 -14.16
C TYR A 32 4.08 -21.74 -15.49
N LEU A 33 4.24 -21.06 -16.60
CA LEU A 33 4.36 -21.69 -17.91
C LEU A 33 5.61 -22.57 -18.03
N ASN A 34 6.75 -22.13 -17.49
CA ASN A 34 8.03 -22.81 -17.71
C ASN A 34 8.33 -23.88 -16.63
N PHE A 35 7.86 -23.73 -15.41
CA PHE A 35 8.25 -24.59 -14.29
C PHE A 35 7.12 -25.46 -13.74
N VAL A 36 5.89 -25.08 -13.93
CA VAL A 36 4.72 -25.82 -13.38
C VAL A 36 3.95 -26.57 -14.48
N GLY A 37 4.30 -26.35 -15.75
CA GLY A 37 3.61 -26.92 -16.91
C GLY A 37 2.34 -26.15 -17.25
N ASP A 38 1.48 -26.69 -18.12
CA ASP A 38 0.26 -26.04 -18.62
C ASP A 38 -0.78 -25.67 -17.55
N ILE A 39 -0.39 -25.59 -16.29
CA ILE A 39 -1.23 -25.13 -15.21
C ILE A 39 -1.44 -23.63 -15.37
N VAL A 40 -2.66 -23.27 -15.68
CA VAL A 40 -3.14 -21.89 -15.69
C VAL A 40 -2.81 -21.27 -14.32
N SER A 41 -2.24 -20.06 -14.34
CA SER A 41 -2.04 -19.31 -13.09
C SER A 41 -3.27 -19.43 -12.19
N PRO A 42 -3.15 -19.85 -10.93
CA PRO A 42 -4.29 -20.12 -10.06
C PRO A 42 -5.21 -18.91 -9.88
N ILE A 43 -4.68 -17.71 -10.03
CA ILE A 43 -5.44 -16.47 -9.94
C ILE A 43 -5.77 -15.97 -11.34
N SER A 44 -7.05 -15.77 -11.66
CA SER A 44 -7.48 -15.18 -12.93
C SER A 44 -7.00 -13.74 -13.10
N ASN A 45 -7.00 -13.23 -14.32
CA ASN A 45 -6.57 -11.84 -14.56
C ASN A 45 -7.49 -10.82 -13.86
N LEU A 46 -8.79 -11.11 -13.76
CA LEU A 46 -9.75 -10.24 -13.06
C LEU A 46 -9.48 -10.22 -11.56
N GLU A 47 -9.32 -11.39 -10.94
CA GLU A 47 -9.00 -11.49 -9.51
C GLU A 47 -7.67 -10.81 -9.17
N TYR A 48 -6.66 -10.97 -10.04
CA TYR A 48 -5.40 -10.27 -9.87
C TYR A 48 -5.57 -8.75 -9.95
N PHE A 49 -6.41 -8.26 -10.86
CA PHE A 49 -6.70 -6.82 -10.96
C PHE A 49 -7.40 -6.29 -9.70
N VAL A 50 -8.35 -7.05 -9.14
CA VAL A 50 -9.01 -6.71 -7.87
C VAL A 50 -8.00 -6.76 -6.71
N PHE A 51 -7.05 -7.70 -6.73
CA PHE A 51 -5.95 -7.74 -5.76
C PHE A 51 -5.04 -6.50 -5.90
N CYS A 52 -4.69 -6.07 -7.12
CA CYS A 52 -3.95 -4.82 -7.34
C CYS A 52 -4.68 -3.61 -6.73
N LEU A 53 -6.01 -3.56 -6.83
CA LEU A 53 -6.81 -2.52 -6.19
C LEU A 53 -6.64 -2.53 -4.67
N SER A 54 -6.65 -3.72 -4.03
CA SER A 54 -6.42 -3.82 -2.58
C SER A 54 -5.03 -3.32 -2.18
N VAL A 55 -4.00 -3.65 -2.97
CA VAL A 55 -2.63 -3.14 -2.75
C VAL A 55 -2.58 -1.61 -2.88
N LEU A 56 -3.23 -1.03 -3.87
CA LEU A 56 -3.27 0.43 -4.03
C LEU A 56 -3.99 1.11 -2.86
N LEU A 57 -5.08 0.54 -2.37
CA LEU A 57 -5.80 1.07 -1.20
C LEU A 57 -4.92 1.08 0.05
N ILE A 58 -4.15 0.02 0.29
CA ILE A 58 -3.25 -0.04 1.45
C ILE A 58 -2.05 0.91 1.31
N VAL A 59 -1.55 1.12 0.09
CA VAL A 59 -0.50 2.13 -0.18
C VAL A 59 -1.04 3.54 0.08
N VAL A 60 -2.26 3.86 -0.34
CA VAL A 60 -2.92 5.14 -0.02
C VAL A 60 -3.08 5.29 1.49
N ALA A 61 -3.55 4.26 2.19
CA ALA A 61 -3.67 4.26 3.65
C ALA A 61 -2.32 4.55 4.33
N SER A 62 -1.23 3.91 3.86
CA SER A 62 0.12 4.14 4.41
C SER A 62 0.65 5.56 4.17
N ILE A 63 0.30 6.18 3.05
CA ILE A 63 0.61 7.59 2.79
C ILE A 63 -0.15 8.49 3.78
N LEU A 64 -1.44 8.24 3.97
CA LEU A 64 -2.27 9.02 4.88
C LEU A 64 -1.77 8.95 6.32
N ILE A 65 -1.44 7.77 6.83
CA ILE A 65 -0.93 7.64 8.20
C ILE A 65 0.45 8.29 8.38
N ASN A 66 1.29 8.24 7.33
CA ASN A 66 2.56 8.94 7.36
C ASN A 66 2.39 10.46 7.41
N GLU A 67 1.51 11.03 6.59
CA GLU A 67 1.19 12.46 6.63
C GLU A 67 0.58 12.88 7.99
N TYR A 68 -0.25 12.02 8.60
CA TYR A 68 -0.80 12.27 9.93
C TYR A 68 0.31 12.45 11.00
N PHE A 69 1.29 11.56 11.04
CA PHE A 69 2.39 11.64 12.02
C PHE A 69 3.47 12.67 11.66
N ASP A 70 3.47 13.20 10.43
CA ASP A 70 4.43 14.23 9.99
C ASP A 70 3.94 15.66 10.26
N GLN A 71 2.66 15.84 10.57
CA GLN A 71 2.05 17.17 10.74
C GLN A 71 2.83 18.09 11.69
N ASP A 72 3.22 17.58 12.86
CA ASP A 72 3.91 18.41 13.86
C ASP A 72 5.31 18.83 13.41
N ILE A 73 5.99 17.99 12.64
CA ILE A 73 7.33 18.28 12.10
C ILE A 73 7.23 19.23 10.92
N ASP A 74 6.23 19.02 10.06
CA ASP A 74 6.00 19.85 8.88
C ASP A 74 5.57 21.27 9.26
N LYS A 75 4.84 21.49 10.38
CA LYS A 75 4.50 22.82 10.92
C LYS A 75 5.75 23.67 11.19
N ILE A 76 6.81 23.04 11.66
CA ILE A 76 8.07 23.75 11.93
C ILE A 76 8.81 24.08 10.63
N ASN A 77 8.72 23.22 9.61
CA ASN A 77 9.57 23.28 8.43
C ASN A 77 8.88 23.87 7.18
N ARG A 78 7.54 23.86 7.10
CA ARG A 78 6.78 24.22 5.89
C ARG A 78 5.40 24.82 6.23
N ALA A 79 5.36 26.07 6.66
CA ALA A 79 4.13 26.78 7.03
C ALA A 79 3.03 26.79 5.94
N GLU A 80 3.39 26.75 4.65
CA GLU A 80 2.42 26.73 3.55
C GLU A 80 1.69 25.39 3.37
N LYS A 81 2.35 24.29 3.75
CA LYS A 81 1.75 22.94 3.62
C LYS A 81 0.67 22.68 4.70
N ASP A 82 0.80 23.32 5.85
CA ASP A 82 -0.14 23.19 6.97
C ASP A 82 -1.52 23.77 6.66
N LEU A 83 -1.59 24.92 6.02
CA LEU A 83 -2.85 25.55 5.57
C LEU A 83 -3.65 24.64 4.63
N TYR A 84 -2.99 23.68 4.02
CA TYR A 84 -3.51 22.77 3.03
C TYR A 84 -4.17 21.54 3.67
N ILE A 85 -3.47 20.90 4.63
CA ILE A 85 -3.96 19.75 5.37
C ILE A 85 -5.16 20.14 6.25
N ASP A 86 -5.09 21.28 6.92
CA ASP A 86 -6.19 21.81 7.75
C ASP A 86 -7.46 22.16 6.93
N ARG A 87 -7.32 22.50 5.66
CA ARG A 87 -8.45 22.78 4.77
C ARG A 87 -9.12 21.54 4.20
N ILE A 88 -8.35 20.45 3.93
CA ILE A 88 -8.85 19.30 3.19
C ILE A 88 -9.23 18.16 4.12
N ILE A 89 -8.42 17.88 5.17
CA ILE A 89 -8.59 16.69 5.99
C ILE A 89 -8.30 17.01 7.45
N TYR A 90 -9.35 17.05 8.29
CA TYR A 90 -9.22 17.10 9.74
C TYR A 90 -8.53 15.84 10.26
N GLU A 91 -7.65 15.95 11.27
CA GLU A 91 -6.86 14.85 11.87
C GLU A 91 -7.69 13.57 12.11
N LYS A 92 -8.86 13.69 12.71
CA LYS A 92 -9.78 12.57 12.98
C LYS A 92 -10.24 11.86 11.69
N ARG A 93 -10.39 12.61 10.59
CA ARG A 93 -10.81 12.04 9.30
C ARG A 93 -9.67 11.24 8.63
N VAL A 94 -8.42 11.68 8.78
CA VAL A 94 -7.25 10.97 8.23
C VAL A 94 -7.10 9.60 8.89
N LEU A 95 -7.18 9.54 10.22
CA LEU A 95 -7.14 8.28 10.95
C LEU A 95 -8.32 7.36 10.57
N SER A 96 -9.53 7.91 10.48
CA SER A 96 -10.69 7.13 10.07
C SER A 96 -10.52 6.57 8.65
N LEU A 97 -10.04 7.36 7.70
CA LEU A 97 -9.75 6.91 6.33
C LEU A 97 -8.67 5.84 6.30
N PHE A 98 -7.59 5.99 7.08
CA PHE A 98 -6.56 4.96 7.21
C PHE A 98 -7.16 3.62 7.61
N TYR A 99 -7.97 3.57 8.68
CA TYR A 99 -8.58 2.33 9.13
C TYR A 99 -9.57 1.76 8.11
N ILE A 100 -10.44 2.59 7.53
CA ILE A 100 -11.42 2.15 6.53
C ILE A 100 -10.73 1.54 5.31
N LEU A 101 -9.76 2.24 4.74
CA LEU A 101 -9.03 1.77 3.55
C LEU A 101 -8.24 0.48 3.85
N SER A 102 -7.61 0.41 5.03
CA SER A 102 -6.86 -0.77 5.47
C SER A 102 -7.78 -1.98 5.64
N ILE A 103 -8.94 -1.82 6.28
CA ILE A 103 -9.91 -2.90 6.47
C ILE A 103 -10.43 -3.39 5.11
N ILE A 104 -10.82 -2.48 4.22
CA ILE A 104 -11.30 -2.84 2.88
C ILE A 104 -10.23 -3.61 2.11
N ALA A 105 -8.97 -3.12 2.12
CA ALA A 105 -7.87 -3.76 1.43
C ALA A 105 -7.61 -5.18 1.96
N VAL A 106 -7.57 -5.35 3.28
CA VAL A 106 -7.37 -6.65 3.93
C VAL A 106 -8.52 -7.62 3.59
N LEU A 107 -9.77 -7.16 3.64
CA LEU A 107 -10.93 -7.99 3.29
C LEU A 107 -10.89 -8.46 1.84
N ILE A 108 -10.57 -7.58 0.89
CA ILE A 108 -10.41 -7.95 -0.53
C ILE A 108 -9.32 -9.02 -0.68
N ALA A 109 -8.15 -8.84 -0.04
CA ALA A 109 -7.06 -9.80 -0.11
C ALA A 109 -7.42 -11.15 0.51
N TYR A 110 -8.17 -11.17 1.61
CA TYR A 110 -8.66 -12.42 2.20
C TYR A 110 -9.68 -13.13 1.31
N VAL A 111 -10.61 -12.40 0.70
CA VAL A 111 -11.60 -12.99 -0.22
C VAL A 111 -10.89 -13.64 -1.41
N ILE A 112 -9.96 -12.92 -2.05
CA ILE A 112 -9.19 -13.48 -3.17
C ILE A 112 -8.33 -14.65 -2.72
N GLY A 113 -7.68 -14.53 -1.56
CA GLY A 113 -6.88 -15.60 -0.99
C GLY A 113 -7.70 -16.86 -0.67
N TYR A 114 -8.91 -16.69 -0.14
CA TYR A 114 -9.83 -17.80 0.14
C TYR A 114 -10.28 -18.52 -1.14
N LEU A 115 -10.68 -17.75 -2.17
CA LEU A 115 -11.15 -18.31 -3.45
C LEU A 115 -10.06 -19.09 -4.19
N ASN A 116 -8.80 -18.75 -3.99
CA ASN A 116 -7.67 -19.35 -4.71
C ASN A 116 -6.76 -20.23 -3.82
N GLY A 117 -7.13 -20.48 -2.56
CA GLY A 117 -6.33 -21.30 -1.65
C GLY A 117 -5.08 -20.62 -1.06
N PHE A 118 -4.96 -19.30 -1.15
CA PHE A 118 -3.83 -18.49 -0.69
C PHE A 118 -4.19 -17.56 0.48
N LEU A 119 -4.73 -18.09 1.57
CA LEU A 119 -5.16 -17.32 2.75
C LEU A 119 -4.06 -16.41 3.34
N HIS A 120 -2.80 -16.76 3.12
CA HIS A 120 -1.66 -15.94 3.56
C HIS A 120 -1.62 -14.55 2.91
N LEU A 121 -2.29 -14.32 1.76
CA LEU A 121 -2.35 -12.98 1.14
C LEU A 121 -3.00 -11.95 2.06
N GLY A 122 -4.10 -12.29 2.71
CA GLY A 122 -4.75 -11.42 3.70
C GLY A 122 -3.87 -11.16 4.93
N SER A 123 -3.16 -12.20 5.40
CA SER A 123 -2.23 -12.09 6.54
C SER A 123 -1.06 -11.16 6.21
N LEU A 124 -0.50 -11.24 5.01
CA LEU A 124 0.54 -10.32 4.54
C LEU A 124 0.06 -8.88 4.53
N MET A 125 -1.18 -8.62 4.10
CA MET A 125 -1.76 -7.27 4.13
C MET A 125 -1.91 -6.73 5.56
N ILE A 126 -2.27 -7.58 6.52
CA ILE A 126 -2.31 -7.18 7.95
C ILE A 126 -0.91 -6.78 8.42
N VAL A 127 0.10 -7.59 8.12
CA VAL A 127 1.51 -7.27 8.47
C VAL A 127 1.92 -5.95 7.84
N PHE A 128 1.56 -5.70 6.58
CA PHE A 128 1.84 -4.43 5.89
C PHE A 128 1.20 -3.24 6.62
N VAL A 129 -0.07 -3.33 7.04
CA VAL A 129 -0.75 -2.28 7.80
C VAL A 129 0.00 -1.97 9.10
N PHE A 130 0.33 -3.00 9.88
CA PHE A 130 1.08 -2.82 11.13
C PHE A 130 2.46 -2.20 10.88
N MET A 131 3.21 -2.70 9.92
CA MET A 131 4.53 -2.17 9.59
C MET A 131 4.46 -0.70 9.14
N SER A 132 3.49 -0.33 8.30
CA SER A 132 3.33 1.05 7.83
C SER A 132 2.93 2.00 8.97
N TYR A 133 2.09 1.55 9.90
CA TYR A 133 1.72 2.31 11.09
C TYR A 133 2.92 2.56 12.00
N PHE A 134 3.66 1.51 12.39
CA PHE A 134 4.83 1.63 13.26
C PHE A 134 5.99 2.36 12.58
N TYR A 135 6.15 2.21 11.27
CA TYR A 135 7.09 3.00 10.50
C TYR A 135 6.80 4.50 10.65
N SER A 136 5.56 4.89 10.43
CA SER A 136 5.13 6.29 10.52
C SER A 136 5.25 6.85 11.93
N LEU A 137 4.93 6.03 12.94
CA LEU A 137 4.98 6.42 14.35
C LEU A 137 6.42 6.61 14.87
N LYS A 138 7.32 5.65 14.59
CA LYS A 138 8.63 5.56 15.27
C LYS A 138 9.80 5.27 14.33
N TYR A 139 9.71 4.27 13.45
CA TYR A 139 10.88 3.70 12.76
C TYR A 139 11.51 4.66 11.75
N LYS A 140 10.75 5.56 11.14
CA LYS A 140 11.28 6.57 10.21
C LYS A 140 12.30 7.53 10.87
N ARG A 141 12.28 7.66 12.19
CA ARG A 141 13.19 8.52 12.97
C ARG A 141 14.45 7.81 13.43
N ILE A 142 14.55 6.49 13.22
CA ILE A 142 15.70 5.69 13.66
C ILE A 142 16.61 5.47 12.44
N PHE A 143 17.88 5.85 12.58
CA PHE A 143 18.89 5.70 11.55
C PHE A 143 18.98 4.24 11.07
N LEU A 144 19.00 4.00 9.77
CA LEU A 144 18.98 2.71 9.08
C LEU A 144 17.69 1.90 9.21
N VAL A 145 17.04 1.84 10.37
CA VAL A 145 15.81 1.05 10.58
C VAL A 145 14.70 1.52 9.66
N GLY A 146 14.53 2.84 9.49
CA GLY A 146 13.55 3.40 8.57
C GLY A 146 13.75 2.91 7.13
N ASN A 147 14.98 2.89 6.64
CA ASN A 147 15.29 2.43 5.28
C ASN A 147 15.02 0.92 5.10
N VAL A 148 15.37 0.11 6.10
CA VAL A 148 15.10 -1.34 6.10
C VAL A 148 13.60 -1.62 6.08
N VAL A 149 12.82 -0.95 6.93
CA VAL A 149 11.36 -1.12 6.96
C VAL A 149 10.73 -0.73 5.64
N VAL A 150 11.15 0.40 5.03
CA VAL A 150 10.67 0.81 3.70
C VAL A 150 11.02 -0.23 2.64
N ALA A 151 12.24 -0.77 2.63
CA ALA A 151 12.64 -1.82 1.69
C ALA A 151 11.78 -3.08 1.85
N ILE A 152 11.48 -3.49 3.08
CA ILE A 152 10.58 -4.62 3.36
C ILE A 152 9.17 -4.33 2.86
N LEU A 153 8.60 -3.14 3.15
CA LEU A 153 7.28 -2.74 2.68
C LEU A 153 7.19 -2.76 1.15
N TYR A 154 8.19 -2.24 0.44
CA TYR A 154 8.22 -2.31 -1.02
C TYR A 154 8.35 -3.73 -1.55
N SER A 155 9.15 -4.58 -0.91
CA SER A 155 9.25 -5.98 -1.31
C SER A 155 7.93 -6.73 -1.12
N MET A 156 7.19 -6.48 -0.04
CA MET A 156 5.87 -7.10 0.20
C MET A 156 4.81 -6.69 -0.83
N ILE A 157 4.97 -5.56 -1.52
CA ILE A 157 4.07 -5.14 -2.61
C ILE A 157 4.32 -5.98 -3.88
N VAL A 158 5.56 -6.39 -4.09
CA VAL A 158 6.00 -7.05 -5.33
C VAL A 158 5.87 -8.58 -5.23
N PHE A 159 6.05 -9.16 -4.05
CA PHE A 159 5.98 -10.60 -3.78
C PHE A 159 4.69 -11.01 -3.09
#